data_329c9555eed920cd276a6d8ffb8d0f0c
#
_entry.id   329c9555eed920cd276a6d8ffb8d0f0c
#
_cell.length_a   1.000
_cell.length_b   1.000
_cell.length_c   1.000
_cell.angle_alpha   90.00
_cell.angle_beta   90.00
_cell.angle_gamma   90.00
#
_symmetry.space_group_name_H-M   'P 1'
#
loop_
_entity.id
_entity.type
_entity.pdbx_description
1 polymer ?
#
loop_
_entity_poly.entity_id
_entity_poly.type
_entity_poly.pdbx_seq_one_letter_code
_entity_poly.pdbx_strand_id
1 'polypeptide(L)'
;PVLDAMLDSPLLEEIEKVRPKARRKLAQKNRIGTKALNFNYTLASGAQGSLYQQQAEYILLFINNPGCHACTETIDALKNAPIINQLLEQKRLTVLSIYPDEELDEWRKHLNEFPKEWINGYDKKFAIKEEQLYDLKAIPTLYLLNKEKTVLLKDATAQAVEEYLLIRSNN
;
A
#
# COMPACT_ATOMS: atom_id res chain seq x y z
N PRO A 1 3.33 13.08 17.17
CA PRO A 1 4.06 13.74 18.28
C PRO A 1 5.10 14.78 17.79
N VAL A 2 6.10 14.39 16.94
CA VAL A 2 7.15 15.34 16.54
C VAL A 2 6.60 16.50 15.69
N LEU A 3 5.78 16.19 14.68
CA LEU A 3 5.16 17.21 13.83
C LEU A 3 4.20 18.12 14.62
N ASP A 4 3.49 17.58 15.61
CA ASP A 4 2.60 18.36 16.46
C ASP A 4 3.42 19.31 17.34
N ALA A 5 4.48 18.83 17.97
CA ALA A 5 5.38 19.68 18.76
C ALA A 5 6.03 20.78 17.91
N MET A 6 6.39 20.52 16.64
CA MET A 6 6.90 21.54 15.75
C MET A 6 5.83 22.60 15.42
N LEU A 7 4.58 22.18 15.19
CA LEU A 7 3.48 23.09 14.86
C LEU A 7 3.05 23.95 16.05
N ASP A 8 3.13 23.39 17.25
CA ASP A 8 2.76 24.07 18.50
C ASP A 8 3.92 24.94 19.06
N SER A 9 5.11 24.85 18.48
CA SER A 9 6.27 25.60 18.92
C SER A 9 6.11 27.11 18.68
N PRO A 10 6.26 27.93 19.72
CA PRO A 10 6.29 29.40 19.57
C PRO A 10 7.59 29.91 18.95
N LEU A 11 8.61 29.06 18.85
CA LEU A 11 9.93 29.41 18.31
C LEU A 11 10.00 29.33 16.77
N LEU A 12 9.01 28.69 16.12
CA LEU A 12 8.95 28.58 14.67
C LEU A 12 8.01 29.62 14.08
N GLU A 13 8.51 30.31 13.05
CA GLU A 13 7.68 31.24 12.27
C GLU A 13 6.66 30.48 11.40
N GLU A 14 5.60 31.18 10.98
CA GLU A 14 4.53 30.54 10.17
C GLU A 14 5.07 29.95 8.85
N ILE A 15 6.08 30.57 8.24
CA ILE A 15 6.71 30.05 7.01
C ILE A 15 7.42 28.73 7.26
N GLU A 16 8.05 28.54 8.42
CA GLU A 16 8.73 27.31 8.82
C GLU A 16 7.74 26.18 9.12
N LYS A 17 6.52 26.52 9.50
CA LYS A 17 5.41 25.57 9.76
C LYS A 17 4.72 25.05 8.50
N VAL A 18 4.97 25.62 7.31
CA VAL A 18 4.31 25.19 6.06
C VAL A 18 4.61 23.73 5.74
N ARG A 19 5.89 23.33 5.74
CA ARG A 19 6.30 21.94 5.49
C ARG A 19 5.79 20.97 6.56
N PRO A 20 5.93 21.23 7.86
CA PRO A 20 5.31 20.41 8.91
C PRO A 20 3.80 20.26 8.77
N LYS A 21 3.06 21.33 8.43
CA LYS A 21 1.60 21.27 8.19
C LYS A 21 1.26 20.34 7.03
N ALA A 22 1.94 20.48 5.89
CA ALA A 22 1.75 19.62 4.72
C ALA A 22 2.07 18.16 5.04
N ARG A 23 3.19 17.90 5.71
CA ARG A 23 3.61 16.55 6.13
C ARG A 23 2.62 15.92 7.10
N ARG A 24 2.12 16.68 8.06
CA ARG A 24 1.09 16.21 9.00
C ARG A 24 -0.19 15.82 8.26
N LYS A 25 -0.66 16.66 7.33
CA LYS A 25 -1.86 16.39 6.52
C LYS A 25 -1.70 15.09 5.72
N LEU A 26 -0.52 14.87 5.12
CA LEU A 26 -0.23 13.66 4.37
C LEU A 26 -0.17 12.43 5.29
N ALA A 27 0.51 12.52 6.43
CA ALA A 27 0.61 11.43 7.41
C ALA A 27 -0.75 11.05 8.01
N GLN A 28 -1.72 11.97 8.01
CA GLN A 28 -3.09 11.70 8.48
C GLN A 28 -3.94 10.95 7.45
N LYS A 29 -3.54 10.88 6.18
CA LYS A 29 -4.25 10.08 5.17
C LYS A 29 -4.07 8.59 5.46
N ASN A 30 -5.13 7.83 5.22
CA ASN A 30 -5.14 6.37 5.38
C ASN A 30 -4.62 5.90 6.74
N ARG A 31 -5.06 6.55 7.84
CA ARG A 31 -4.70 6.12 9.19
C ARG A 31 -5.41 4.82 9.53
N ILE A 32 -4.80 4.04 10.42
CA ILE A 32 -5.44 2.84 10.99
C ILE A 32 -6.81 3.23 11.56
N GLY A 33 -7.82 2.44 11.25
CA GLY A 33 -9.21 2.66 11.62
C GLY A 33 -10.00 3.60 10.68
N THR A 34 -9.35 4.25 9.70
CA THR A 34 -10.04 5.08 8.70
C THR A 34 -10.19 4.34 7.37
N LYS A 35 -11.14 4.77 6.56
CA LYS A 35 -11.31 4.23 5.21
C LYS A 35 -10.18 4.70 4.31
N ALA A 36 -9.52 3.77 3.61
CA ALA A 36 -8.47 4.04 2.65
C ALA A 36 -9.02 4.84 1.45
N LEU A 37 -8.21 5.76 0.92
CA LEU A 37 -8.57 6.51 -0.28
C LEU A 37 -8.60 5.60 -1.49
N ASN A 38 -9.64 5.74 -2.32
CA ASN A 38 -9.76 4.98 -3.56
C ASN A 38 -8.80 5.49 -4.62
N PHE A 39 -8.36 4.59 -5.48
CA PHE A 39 -7.64 4.90 -6.72
C PHE A 39 -7.98 3.86 -7.78
N ASN A 40 -7.75 4.22 -9.04
CA ASN A 40 -7.89 3.33 -10.18
C ASN A 40 -6.51 2.82 -10.60
N TYR A 41 -6.49 1.60 -11.13
CA TYR A 41 -5.28 1.01 -11.70
C TYR A 41 -5.58 0.37 -13.06
N THR A 42 -4.54 0.13 -13.84
CA THR A 42 -4.61 -0.54 -15.13
C THR A 42 -3.73 -1.77 -15.10
N LEU A 43 -4.26 -2.91 -15.56
CA LEU A 43 -3.51 -4.17 -15.69
C LEU A 43 -2.66 -4.18 -16.97
N ALA A 44 -1.72 -5.12 -17.07
CA ALA A 44 -0.92 -5.31 -18.29
C ALA A 44 -1.77 -5.60 -19.54
N SER A 45 -2.95 -6.20 -19.38
CA SER A 45 -3.93 -6.43 -20.45
C SER A 45 -4.65 -5.16 -20.92
N GLY A 46 -4.49 -4.04 -20.22
CA GLY A 46 -5.26 -2.80 -20.43
C GLY A 46 -6.59 -2.73 -19.67
N ALA A 47 -7.02 -3.82 -19.05
CA ALA A 47 -8.21 -3.80 -18.19
C ALA A 47 -8.02 -2.87 -16.98
N GLN A 48 -9.09 -2.22 -16.58
CA GLN A 48 -9.08 -1.26 -15.47
C GLN A 48 -9.78 -1.83 -14.24
N GLY A 49 -9.29 -1.45 -13.07
CA GLY A 49 -9.89 -1.75 -11.80
C GLY A 49 -9.71 -0.61 -10.81
N SER A 50 -10.26 -0.77 -9.62
CA SER A 50 -10.05 0.16 -8.51
C SER A 50 -9.88 -0.58 -7.19
N LEU A 51 -9.29 0.10 -6.19
CA LEU A 51 -9.18 -0.46 -4.85
C LEU A 51 -10.57 -0.83 -4.29
N TYR A 52 -11.58 0.01 -4.51
CA TYR A 52 -12.92 -0.21 -3.96
C TYR A 52 -13.69 -1.36 -4.61
N GLN A 53 -13.29 -1.80 -5.81
CA GLN A 53 -13.87 -2.96 -6.47
C GLN A 53 -13.42 -4.30 -5.88
N GLN A 54 -12.36 -4.31 -5.05
CA GLN A 54 -11.88 -5.53 -4.41
C GLN A 54 -12.90 -6.03 -3.38
N GLN A 55 -13.25 -7.34 -3.41
CA GLN A 55 -14.32 -7.91 -2.60
C GLN A 55 -13.86 -8.91 -1.54
N ALA A 56 -12.56 -9.25 -1.51
CA ALA A 56 -12.00 -10.14 -0.51
C ALA A 56 -12.19 -9.60 0.91
N GLU A 57 -12.19 -10.49 1.89
CA GLU A 57 -12.26 -10.16 3.31
C GLU A 57 -11.10 -9.24 3.74
N TYR A 58 -9.92 -9.53 3.19
CA TYR A 58 -8.72 -8.71 3.37
C TYR A 58 -8.14 -8.29 2.02
N ILE A 59 -7.63 -7.08 1.95
CA ILE A 59 -6.87 -6.57 0.80
C ILE A 59 -5.49 -6.14 1.30
N LEU A 60 -4.45 -6.78 0.78
CA LEU A 60 -3.07 -6.36 0.99
C LEU A 60 -2.66 -5.48 -0.18
N LEU A 61 -2.65 -4.16 0.05
CA LEU A 61 -2.15 -3.19 -0.92
C LEU A 61 -0.63 -3.09 -0.78
N PHE A 62 0.07 -3.44 -1.85
CA PHE A 62 1.52 -3.43 -1.97
C PHE A 62 1.93 -2.42 -3.04
N ILE A 63 2.40 -1.24 -2.62
CA ILE A 63 2.92 -0.21 -3.52
C ILE A 63 4.42 -0.45 -3.65
N ASN A 64 4.88 -0.67 -4.88
CA ASN A 64 6.24 -1.14 -5.15
C ASN A 64 6.81 -0.56 -6.45
N ASN A 65 8.14 -0.66 -6.61
CA ASN A 65 8.86 -0.38 -7.85
C ASN A 65 9.59 -1.63 -8.32
N PRO A 66 9.56 -1.94 -9.62
CA PRO A 66 10.34 -3.02 -10.20
C PRO A 66 11.85 -2.76 -10.03
N GLY A 67 12.63 -3.83 -9.90
CA GLY A 67 14.08 -3.75 -9.73
C GLY A 67 14.56 -3.19 -8.38
N CYS A 68 13.65 -2.85 -7.49
CA CYS A 68 13.97 -2.40 -6.14
C CYS A 68 14.29 -3.60 -5.24
N HIS A 69 15.49 -3.67 -4.66
CA HIS A 69 15.93 -4.78 -3.80
C HIS A 69 14.96 -5.03 -2.64
N ALA A 70 14.58 -3.99 -1.91
CA ALA A 70 13.63 -4.12 -0.79
C ALA A 70 12.23 -4.58 -1.25
N CYS A 71 11.83 -4.28 -2.49
CA CYS A 71 10.58 -4.79 -3.07
C CYS A 71 10.70 -6.29 -3.34
N THR A 72 11.82 -6.77 -3.90
CA THR A 72 12.08 -8.20 -4.12
C THR A 72 12.09 -8.97 -2.81
N GLU A 73 12.78 -8.48 -1.78
CA GLU A 73 12.76 -9.09 -0.44
C GLU A 73 11.34 -9.16 0.14
N THR A 74 10.53 -8.12 -0.07
CA THR A 74 9.13 -8.12 0.39
C THR A 74 8.28 -9.13 -0.38
N ILE A 75 8.47 -9.24 -1.70
CA ILE A 75 7.79 -10.25 -2.52
C ILE A 75 8.13 -11.65 -2.02
N ASP A 76 9.41 -11.93 -1.77
CA ASP A 76 9.85 -13.24 -1.29
C ASP A 76 9.33 -13.53 0.12
N ALA A 77 9.29 -12.55 1.01
CA ALA A 77 8.70 -12.70 2.32
C ALA A 77 7.20 -13.03 2.26
N LEU A 78 6.45 -12.35 1.39
CA LEU A 78 5.01 -12.60 1.18
C LEU A 78 4.75 -13.97 0.54
N LYS A 79 5.57 -14.40 -0.43
CA LYS A 79 5.50 -15.74 -1.04
C LYS A 79 5.71 -16.87 -0.02
N ASN A 80 6.54 -16.62 1.00
CA ASN A 80 6.88 -17.61 2.02
C ASN A 80 6.02 -17.49 3.29
N ALA A 81 5.01 -16.60 3.32
CA ALA A 81 4.13 -16.38 4.46
C ALA A 81 2.94 -17.37 4.43
N PRO A 82 2.89 -18.39 5.33
CA PRO A 82 1.92 -19.47 5.23
C PRO A 82 0.46 -19.02 5.40
N ILE A 83 0.17 -18.10 6.32
CA ILE A 83 -1.21 -17.62 6.54
C ILE A 83 -1.68 -16.75 5.37
N ILE A 84 -0.81 -15.88 4.86
CA ILE A 84 -1.10 -15.08 3.66
C ILE A 84 -1.45 -16.01 2.49
N ASN A 85 -0.64 -17.04 2.23
CA ASN A 85 -0.88 -17.99 1.14
C ASN A 85 -2.16 -18.80 1.35
N GLN A 86 -2.41 -19.28 2.57
CA GLN A 86 -3.65 -19.96 2.91
C GLN A 86 -4.89 -19.10 2.62
N LEU A 87 -4.86 -17.82 3.02
CA LEU A 87 -5.99 -16.91 2.78
C LEU A 87 -6.14 -16.53 1.30
N LEU A 88 -5.05 -16.48 0.53
CA LEU A 88 -5.08 -16.32 -0.93
C LEU A 88 -5.78 -17.52 -1.61
N GLU A 89 -5.39 -18.75 -1.26
CA GLU A 89 -6.01 -19.98 -1.78
C GLU A 89 -7.51 -20.05 -1.44
N GLN A 90 -7.88 -19.62 -0.25
CA GLN A 90 -9.28 -19.52 0.20
C GLN A 90 -10.05 -18.34 -0.43
N LYS A 91 -9.40 -17.48 -1.22
CA LYS A 91 -9.96 -16.24 -1.79
C LYS A 91 -10.48 -15.25 -0.73
N ARG A 92 -9.97 -15.37 0.50
CA ARG A 92 -10.26 -14.45 1.61
C ARG A 92 -9.32 -13.24 1.61
N LEU A 93 -8.13 -13.37 1.00
CA LEU A 93 -7.18 -12.29 0.81
C LEU A 93 -6.98 -12.04 -0.68
N THR A 94 -6.85 -10.76 -1.05
CA THR A 94 -6.35 -10.32 -2.36
C THR A 94 -5.08 -9.50 -2.14
N VAL A 95 -4.01 -9.84 -2.84
CA VAL A 95 -2.84 -8.97 -2.94
C VAL A 95 -3.00 -8.08 -4.17
N LEU A 96 -3.04 -6.77 -3.93
CA LEU A 96 -3.11 -5.73 -4.97
C LEU A 96 -1.75 -5.03 -5.03
N SER A 97 -0.93 -5.45 -5.98
CA SER A 97 0.40 -4.90 -6.24
C SER A 97 0.30 -3.76 -7.24
N ILE A 98 0.72 -2.56 -6.85
CA ILE A 98 0.57 -1.35 -7.66
C ILE A 98 1.91 -0.66 -7.87
N TYR A 99 2.21 -0.43 -9.14
CA TYR A 99 3.33 0.40 -9.58
C TYR A 99 2.86 1.86 -9.72
N PRO A 100 3.45 2.82 -8.98
CA PRO A 100 2.96 4.19 -8.95
C PRO A 100 3.66 5.13 -9.92
N ASP A 101 4.61 4.65 -10.74
CA ASP A 101 5.51 5.45 -11.57
C ASP A 101 5.27 5.28 -13.08
N GLU A 102 6.07 5.98 -13.89
CA GLU A 102 5.88 6.14 -15.34
C GLU A 102 6.68 5.16 -16.22
N GLU A 103 7.68 4.47 -15.68
CA GLU A 103 8.54 3.56 -16.44
C GLU A 103 7.87 2.21 -16.70
N LEU A 104 6.79 2.21 -17.49
CA LEU A 104 5.93 1.03 -17.70
C LEU A 104 6.65 -0.13 -18.40
N ASP A 105 7.67 0.13 -19.21
CA ASP A 105 8.42 -0.94 -19.88
C ASP A 105 9.28 -1.69 -18.84
N GLU A 106 9.82 -0.98 -17.84
CA GLU A 106 10.52 -1.60 -16.75
C GLU A 106 9.55 -2.41 -15.87
N TRP A 107 8.40 -1.85 -15.52
CA TRP A 107 7.37 -2.59 -14.81
C TRP A 107 6.94 -3.87 -15.53
N ARG A 108 6.75 -3.83 -16.87
CA ARG A 108 6.37 -5.01 -17.66
C ARG A 108 7.40 -6.12 -17.65
N LYS A 109 8.70 -5.79 -17.67
CA LYS A 109 9.79 -6.76 -17.63
C LYS A 109 9.79 -7.59 -16.34
N HIS A 110 9.37 -6.99 -15.25
CA HIS A 110 9.37 -7.60 -13.92
C HIS A 110 8.05 -8.28 -13.52
N LEU A 111 7.02 -8.28 -14.38
CA LEU A 111 5.72 -8.88 -14.07
C LEU A 111 5.79 -10.37 -13.73
N ASN A 112 6.74 -11.11 -14.28
CA ASN A 112 6.95 -12.54 -14.03
C ASN A 112 7.55 -12.85 -12.65
N GLU A 113 8.02 -11.87 -11.91
CA GLU A 113 8.53 -12.01 -10.54
C GLU A 113 7.39 -12.14 -9.53
N PHE A 114 6.20 -11.64 -9.88
CA PHE A 114 5.03 -11.68 -9.03
C PHE A 114 4.25 -13.00 -9.18
N PRO A 115 3.69 -13.53 -8.08
CA PRO A 115 2.73 -14.63 -8.15
C PRO A 115 1.56 -14.31 -9.08
N LYS A 116 1.10 -15.31 -9.83
CA LYS A 116 0.00 -15.15 -10.80
C LYS A 116 -1.35 -14.84 -10.13
N GLU A 117 -1.48 -15.22 -8.87
CA GLU A 117 -2.66 -14.99 -8.05
C GLU A 117 -2.81 -13.53 -7.61
N TRP A 118 -1.73 -12.75 -7.69
CA TRP A 118 -1.76 -11.35 -7.32
C TRP A 118 -2.33 -10.51 -8.46
N ILE A 119 -3.03 -9.44 -8.09
CA ILE A 119 -3.44 -8.42 -9.05
C ILE A 119 -2.27 -7.44 -9.20
N ASN A 120 -1.65 -7.43 -10.39
CA ASN A 120 -0.54 -6.54 -10.69
C ASN A 120 -1.01 -5.44 -11.64
N GLY A 121 -1.02 -4.21 -11.18
CA GLY A 121 -1.45 -3.05 -11.93
C GLY A 121 -0.50 -1.87 -11.78
N TYR A 122 -0.74 -0.85 -12.56
CA TYR A 122 -0.04 0.42 -12.46
C TYR A 122 -1.03 1.59 -12.38
N ASP A 123 -0.63 2.67 -11.73
CA ASP A 123 -1.41 3.90 -11.63
C ASP A 123 -1.20 4.76 -12.89
N LYS A 124 -2.04 4.54 -13.89
CA LYS A 124 -1.97 5.25 -15.18
C LYS A 124 -2.05 6.77 -15.07
N LYS A 125 -2.67 7.28 -14.03
CA LYS A 125 -2.91 8.71 -13.83
C LYS A 125 -1.95 9.34 -12.81
N PHE A 126 -1.04 8.55 -12.24
CA PHE A 126 -0.13 8.96 -11.17
C PHE A 126 -0.87 9.58 -9.96
N ALA A 127 -2.16 9.25 -9.78
CA ALA A 127 -3.01 9.82 -8.75
C ALA A 127 -2.45 9.54 -7.34
N ILE A 128 -1.83 8.39 -7.13
CA ILE A 128 -1.21 8.04 -5.85
C ILE A 128 -0.14 9.07 -5.46
N LYS A 129 0.67 9.52 -6.41
CA LYS A 129 1.75 10.50 -6.19
C LYS A 129 1.27 11.94 -6.35
N GLU A 130 0.67 12.29 -7.49
CA GLU A 130 0.29 13.66 -7.84
C GLU A 130 -0.78 14.23 -6.91
N GLU A 131 -1.80 13.42 -6.58
CA GLU A 131 -2.83 13.82 -5.62
C GLU A 131 -2.45 13.48 -4.17
N GLN A 132 -1.24 12.91 -3.99
CA GLN A 132 -0.74 12.48 -2.69
C GLN A 132 -1.77 11.63 -1.94
N LEU A 133 -2.40 10.67 -2.63
CA LEU A 133 -3.44 9.82 -2.03
C LEU A 133 -2.88 8.98 -0.88
N TYR A 134 -1.63 8.52 -1.01
CA TYR A 134 -0.91 7.74 0.00
C TYR A 134 0.40 8.42 0.40
N ASP A 135 0.78 8.29 1.67
CA ASP A 135 2.07 8.77 2.18
C ASP A 135 3.18 7.77 1.83
N LEU A 136 3.77 7.93 0.66
CA LEU A 136 4.87 7.07 0.19
C LEU A 136 6.20 7.57 0.75
N LYS A 137 6.45 7.35 2.04
CA LYS A 137 7.73 7.69 2.70
C LYS A 137 8.88 6.86 2.16
N ALA A 138 8.60 5.63 1.80
CA ALA A 138 9.51 4.66 1.22
C ALA A 138 8.73 3.70 0.31
N ILE A 139 9.42 3.07 -0.62
CA ILE A 139 8.94 1.94 -1.41
C ILE A 139 9.87 0.76 -1.08
N PRO A 140 9.32 -0.40 -0.75
CA PRO A 140 7.89 -0.75 -0.77
C PRO A 140 7.08 -0.19 0.41
N THR A 141 5.77 -0.05 0.20
CA THR A 141 4.80 0.30 1.25
C THR A 141 3.66 -0.72 1.26
N LEU A 142 3.36 -1.28 2.43
CA LEU A 142 2.27 -2.23 2.65
C LEU A 142 1.15 -1.62 3.50
N TYR A 143 -0.09 -1.80 3.05
CA TYR A 143 -1.32 -1.54 3.81
C TYR A 143 -2.15 -2.82 3.86
N LEU A 144 -2.62 -3.20 5.03
CA LEU A 144 -3.66 -4.22 5.15
C LEU A 144 -5.00 -3.52 5.37
N LEU A 145 -6.00 -3.90 4.58
CA LEU A 145 -7.35 -3.36 4.63
C LEU A 145 -8.35 -4.50 4.84
N ASN A 146 -9.49 -4.18 5.47
CA ASN A 146 -10.62 -5.09 5.48
C ASN A 146 -11.50 -4.92 4.23
N LYS A 147 -12.58 -5.68 4.13
CA LYS A 147 -13.53 -5.65 3.00
C LYS A 147 -14.14 -4.26 2.78
N GLU A 148 -14.39 -3.50 3.84
CA GLU A 148 -14.92 -2.13 3.83
C GLU A 148 -13.87 -1.09 3.46
N LYS A 149 -12.62 -1.53 3.22
CA LYS A 149 -11.44 -0.70 2.94
C LYS A 149 -10.95 0.09 4.17
N THR A 150 -11.35 -0.32 5.37
CA THR A 150 -10.77 0.25 6.59
C THR A 150 -9.33 -0.22 6.73
N VAL A 151 -8.43 0.72 7.00
CA VAL A 151 -7.01 0.43 7.21
C VAL A 151 -6.81 -0.30 8.54
N LEU A 152 -6.32 -1.53 8.47
CA LEU A 152 -5.98 -2.37 9.62
C LEU A 152 -4.51 -2.20 10.00
N LEU A 153 -3.63 -2.18 9.00
CA LEU A 153 -2.20 -1.91 9.15
C LEU A 153 -1.75 -0.89 8.10
N LYS A 154 -0.80 -0.04 8.49
CA LYS A 154 -0.20 1.00 7.65
C LYS A 154 1.31 0.96 7.79
N ASP A 155 2.04 1.13 6.68
CA ASP A 155 3.51 1.09 6.62
C ASP A 155 4.05 -0.20 7.29
N ALA A 156 3.37 -1.33 7.04
CA ALA A 156 3.64 -2.61 7.68
C ALA A 156 4.78 -3.38 6.98
N THR A 157 5.37 -4.34 7.70
CA THR A 157 6.23 -5.37 7.12
C THR A 157 5.39 -6.59 6.73
N ALA A 158 5.92 -7.46 5.85
CA ALA A 158 5.27 -8.74 5.53
C ALA A 158 5.03 -9.59 6.79
N GLN A 159 6.01 -9.61 7.72
CA GLN A 159 5.87 -10.30 8.99
C GLN A 159 4.71 -9.75 9.85
N ALA A 160 4.59 -8.42 9.97
CA ALA A 160 3.51 -7.80 10.75
C ALA A 160 2.13 -8.12 10.14
N VAL A 161 2.03 -8.20 8.81
CA VAL A 161 0.80 -8.62 8.11
C VAL A 161 0.47 -10.08 8.45
N GLU A 162 1.44 -10.97 8.35
CA GLU A 162 1.30 -12.40 8.65
C GLU A 162 0.83 -12.62 10.10
N GLU A 163 1.49 -11.98 11.07
CA GLU A 163 1.12 -12.07 12.49
C GLU A 163 -0.29 -11.55 12.76
N TYR A 164 -0.66 -10.43 12.14
CA TYR A 164 -2.02 -9.88 12.27
C TYR A 164 -3.08 -10.86 11.76
N LEU A 165 -2.85 -11.42 10.56
CA LEU A 165 -3.79 -12.35 9.93
C LEU A 165 -3.86 -13.68 10.69
N LEU A 166 -2.75 -14.19 11.24
CA LEU A 166 -2.72 -15.39 12.07
C LEU A 166 -3.65 -15.25 13.29
N ILE A 167 -3.57 -14.13 14.00
CA ILE A 167 -4.40 -13.87 15.18
C ILE A 167 -5.90 -13.81 14.80
N ARG A 168 -6.22 -13.27 13.64
CA ARG A 168 -7.61 -13.07 13.18
C ARG A 168 -8.21 -14.28 12.48
N SER A 169 -7.40 -15.15 11.88
CA SER A 169 -7.87 -16.37 11.23
C SER A 169 -8.27 -17.47 12.21
N ASN A 170 -7.80 -17.37 13.46
CA ASN A 170 -8.09 -18.33 14.54
C ASN A 170 -9.32 -17.96 15.39
N ASN A 171 -9.99 -16.85 15.10
CA ASN A 171 -11.22 -16.39 15.73
C ASN A 171 -12.40 -16.43 14.75
#